data_61dd3b8037e55883e5222c73725a0cca
#
_entry.id   61dd3b8037e55883e5222c73725a0cca
#
_cell.length_a   1.000
_cell.length_b   1.000
_cell.length_c   1.000
_cell.angle_alpha   90.00
_cell.angle_beta   90.00
_cell.angle_gamma   90.00
#
_symmetry.space_group_name_H-M   'P 1'
#
loop_
_entity.id
_entity.type
_entity.pdbx_description
1 polymer ?
#
loop_
_entity_poly.entity_id
_entity_poly.type
_entity_poly.pdbx_seq_one_letter_code
_entity_poly.pdbx_strand_id
1 'polypeptide(L)'
;MIPILYLVLPTLGIYIMLSIFFLRRPHLLHTAWAPTFPICLAAHRGGSGERLENTMEAIKNSMAQRADILELDCQLTRDGVVVVSHDKNLSRQSGLNKDVDSLDFKELPLYKEELEIYFSPGHFAHGSDRHMIRLEDVFQKFPRMPTIVEIKEKNEELIHKVANLARSFDRSEITIWASEKNSIMKKCKAANPEMPTAFTILRSIWILLLYYLGLLPFVSIPEKFFFCFLPTIINRTYFPFPCGWMNQLSAVVTKWIIMRKSLIQHLRDRGVQVLFWCLNEESDFEVAFNLGASGVMTDFPTALRHYLDKKEEPRAPASST
;
A
#
# COMPACT_ATOMS: atom_id res chain seq x y z
N MET A 1 15.42 -1.27 -49.74
CA MET A 1 14.98 -0.45 -48.58
C MET A 1 13.52 -0.06 -48.62
N ILE A 2 12.98 0.42 -49.75
CA ILE A 2 11.58 0.87 -49.89
C ILE A 2 10.52 -0.21 -49.56
N PRO A 3 10.64 -1.51 -49.96
CA PRO A 3 9.62 -2.52 -49.67
C PRO A 3 9.45 -2.85 -48.21
N ILE A 4 10.51 -2.80 -47.41
CA ILE A 4 10.47 -3.07 -45.96
C ILE A 4 9.67 -1.99 -45.24
N LEU A 5 9.79 -0.73 -45.66
CA LEU A 5 9.06 0.40 -45.07
C LEU A 5 7.54 0.25 -45.26
N TYR A 6 7.11 -0.23 -46.44
CA TYR A 6 5.68 -0.48 -46.76
C TYR A 6 5.05 -1.60 -45.91
N LEU A 7 5.84 -2.54 -45.39
CA LEU A 7 5.37 -3.58 -44.48
C LEU A 7 5.43 -3.14 -43.01
N VAL A 8 6.55 -2.54 -42.59
CA VAL A 8 6.81 -2.16 -41.19
C VAL A 8 5.86 -1.08 -40.69
N LEU A 9 5.60 -0.02 -41.47
CA LEU A 9 4.74 1.09 -41.04
C LEU A 9 3.27 0.65 -40.83
N PRO A 10 2.60 -0.08 -41.72
CA PRO A 10 1.25 -0.56 -41.46
C PRO A 10 1.19 -1.52 -40.26
N THR A 11 2.16 -2.44 -40.14
CA THR A 11 2.22 -3.38 -39.00
C THR A 11 2.36 -2.65 -37.67
N LEU A 12 3.25 -1.65 -37.59
CA LEU A 12 3.39 -0.79 -36.42
C LEU A 12 2.12 0.00 -36.13
N GLY A 13 1.48 0.53 -37.17
CA GLY A 13 0.20 1.25 -37.05
C GLY A 13 -0.90 0.36 -36.48
N ILE A 14 -1.06 -0.86 -36.99
CA ILE A 14 -2.03 -1.85 -36.46
C ILE A 14 -1.69 -2.19 -35.00
N TYR A 15 -0.42 -2.43 -34.69
CA TYR A 15 0.01 -2.72 -33.32
C TYR A 15 -0.36 -1.59 -32.35
N ILE A 16 -0.08 -0.32 -32.71
CA ILE A 16 -0.40 0.84 -31.88
C ILE A 16 -1.92 0.94 -31.69
N MET A 17 -2.69 0.77 -32.76
CA MET A 17 -4.17 0.83 -32.68
C MET A 17 -4.73 -0.28 -31.77
N LEU A 18 -4.26 -1.51 -31.91
CA LEU A 18 -4.68 -2.62 -31.05
C LEU A 18 -4.26 -2.40 -29.59
N SER A 19 -3.04 -1.93 -29.36
CA SER A 19 -2.56 -1.61 -28.02
C SER A 19 -3.46 -0.56 -27.35
N ILE A 20 -3.74 0.56 -28.02
CA ILE A 20 -4.60 1.61 -27.46
C ILE A 20 -6.04 1.11 -27.27
N PHE A 21 -6.55 0.33 -28.21
CA PHE A 21 -7.89 -0.24 -28.13
C PHE A 21 -8.06 -1.13 -26.90
N PHE A 22 -7.15 -2.11 -26.70
CA PHE A 22 -7.22 -3.02 -25.57
C PHE A 22 -6.78 -2.37 -24.25
N LEU A 23 -5.93 -1.33 -24.29
CA LEU A 23 -5.62 -0.54 -23.08
C LEU A 23 -6.89 0.11 -22.51
N ARG A 24 -7.81 0.54 -23.37
CA ARG A 24 -9.08 1.18 -22.98
C ARG A 24 -10.22 0.17 -22.74
N ARG A 25 -10.04 -1.09 -23.13
CA ARG A 25 -11.07 -2.15 -23.06
C ARG A 25 -10.47 -3.47 -22.56
N PRO A 26 -9.82 -3.46 -21.37
CA PRO A 26 -9.11 -4.64 -20.86
C PRO A 26 -10.05 -5.84 -20.60
N HIS A 27 -11.33 -5.59 -20.32
CA HIS A 27 -12.35 -6.63 -20.11
C HIS A 27 -12.53 -7.59 -21.30
N LEU A 28 -12.08 -7.21 -22.51
CA LEU A 28 -12.12 -8.08 -23.68
C LEU A 28 -11.05 -9.19 -23.63
N LEU A 29 -9.97 -8.97 -22.88
CA LEU A 29 -8.85 -9.92 -22.75
C LEU A 29 -8.69 -10.48 -21.35
N HIS A 30 -9.24 -9.82 -20.32
CA HIS A 30 -8.99 -10.17 -18.93
C HIS A 30 -10.26 -10.11 -18.08
N THR A 31 -10.38 -11.04 -17.16
CA THR A 31 -11.40 -11.00 -16.11
C THR A 31 -10.89 -10.15 -14.95
N ALA A 32 -11.67 -9.13 -14.55
CA ALA A 32 -11.34 -8.30 -13.41
C ALA A 32 -11.58 -9.04 -12.09
N TRP A 33 -10.64 -8.91 -11.16
CA TRP A 33 -10.86 -9.30 -9.78
C TRP A 33 -11.64 -8.20 -9.04
N ALA A 34 -12.59 -8.59 -8.20
CA ALA A 34 -13.31 -7.67 -7.34
C ALA A 34 -13.05 -8.04 -5.88
N PRO A 35 -12.63 -7.11 -5.03
CA PRO A 35 -12.49 -7.34 -3.60
C PRO A 35 -13.87 -7.53 -2.96
N THR A 36 -13.92 -8.33 -1.90
CA THR A 36 -15.14 -8.57 -1.11
C THR A 36 -15.34 -7.51 -0.02
N PHE A 37 -14.49 -6.50 0.03
CA PHE A 37 -14.45 -5.45 1.05
C PHE A 37 -14.15 -4.08 0.43
N PRO A 38 -14.56 -2.96 1.07
CA PRO A 38 -14.22 -1.61 0.62
C PRO A 38 -12.72 -1.33 0.78
N ILE A 39 -12.21 -0.31 0.07
CA ILE A 39 -10.76 -0.03 -0.01
C ILE A 39 -10.45 1.48 0.10
N CYS A 40 -11.45 2.33 0.32
CA CYS A 40 -11.26 3.78 0.24
C CYS A 40 -10.29 4.34 1.29
N LEU A 41 -10.33 3.79 2.52
CA LEU A 41 -9.51 4.23 3.64
C LEU A 41 -8.64 3.10 4.16
N ALA A 42 -7.32 3.19 3.91
CA ALA A 42 -6.33 2.31 4.52
C ALA A 42 -5.56 3.04 5.63
N ALA A 43 -5.51 2.45 6.83
CA ALA A 43 -4.82 3.03 7.98
C ALA A 43 -3.37 2.54 8.01
N HIS A 44 -2.40 3.42 7.70
CA HIS A 44 -0.97 3.14 7.71
C HIS A 44 -0.47 2.89 9.13
N ARG A 45 0.17 1.74 9.36
CA ARG A 45 0.61 1.27 10.69
C ARG A 45 -0.50 1.35 11.75
N GLY A 46 -1.75 1.11 11.34
CA GLY A 46 -2.90 1.22 12.22
C GLY A 46 -3.39 2.64 12.51
N GLY A 47 -2.90 3.67 11.80
CA GLY A 47 -3.24 5.08 12.01
C GLY A 47 -2.21 5.83 12.85
N SER A 48 -0.96 5.78 12.42
CA SER A 48 0.26 6.23 13.13
C SER A 48 0.36 7.74 13.36
N GLY A 49 -0.51 8.55 12.77
CA GLY A 49 -0.53 10.01 13.00
C GLY A 49 -1.41 10.44 14.16
N GLU A 50 -2.34 9.59 14.57
CA GLU A 50 -3.31 9.91 15.62
C GLU A 50 -3.04 9.18 16.94
N ARG A 51 -2.33 8.05 16.87
CA ARG A 51 -1.87 7.24 18.00
C ARG A 51 -0.50 6.63 17.67
N LEU A 52 0.17 6.06 18.67
CA LEU A 52 1.44 5.38 18.43
C LEU A 52 1.28 4.24 17.43
N GLU A 53 2.17 4.20 16.44
CA GLU A 53 2.14 3.23 15.34
C GLU A 53 2.06 1.78 15.82
N ASN A 54 1.32 0.93 15.09
CA ASN A 54 1.29 -0.52 15.32
C ASN A 54 0.84 -0.93 16.74
N THR A 55 0.06 -0.08 17.43
CA THR A 55 -0.53 -0.39 18.75
C THR A 55 -2.00 -0.77 18.62
N MET A 56 -2.52 -1.46 19.63
CA MET A 56 -3.93 -1.79 19.69
C MET A 56 -4.83 -0.54 19.82
N GLU A 57 -4.30 0.52 20.43
CA GLU A 57 -4.99 1.82 20.53
C GLU A 57 -5.13 2.49 19.15
N ALA A 58 -4.07 2.49 18.33
CA ALA A 58 -4.11 3.02 16.97
C ALA A 58 -5.12 2.26 16.10
N ILE A 59 -5.10 0.93 16.15
CA ILE A 59 -6.03 0.09 15.41
C ILE A 59 -7.48 0.36 15.82
N LYS A 60 -7.76 0.43 17.13
CA LYS A 60 -9.12 0.74 17.62
C LYS A 60 -9.59 2.12 17.18
N ASN A 61 -8.70 3.12 17.20
CA ASN A 61 -9.00 4.46 16.72
C ASN A 61 -9.36 4.43 15.22
N SER A 62 -8.58 3.75 14.40
CA SER A 62 -8.85 3.60 12.98
C SER A 62 -10.17 2.86 12.69
N MET A 63 -10.48 1.85 13.49
CA MET A 63 -11.78 1.15 13.41
C MET A 63 -12.94 2.08 13.75
N ALA A 64 -12.80 2.96 14.76
CA ALA A 64 -13.80 3.96 15.10
C ALA A 64 -14.01 4.98 13.95
N GLN A 65 -12.99 5.23 13.14
CA GLN A 65 -13.08 6.04 11.93
C GLN A 65 -13.55 5.25 10.70
N ARG A 66 -14.03 4.01 10.87
CA ARG A 66 -14.50 3.15 9.78
C ARG A 66 -13.42 2.93 8.72
N ALA A 67 -12.17 2.67 9.15
CA ALA A 67 -11.14 2.26 8.22
C ALA A 67 -11.54 0.95 7.51
N ASP A 68 -11.28 0.89 6.21
CA ASP A 68 -11.61 -0.26 5.36
C ASP A 68 -10.54 -1.33 5.42
N ILE A 69 -9.28 -0.93 5.58
CA ILE A 69 -8.10 -1.79 5.60
C ILE A 69 -7.11 -1.27 6.65
N LEU A 70 -6.51 -2.19 7.39
CA LEU A 70 -5.32 -1.90 8.21
C LEU A 70 -4.07 -2.22 7.38
N GLU A 71 -3.05 -1.39 7.49
CA GLU A 71 -1.70 -1.76 7.06
C GLU A 71 -0.84 -1.92 8.32
N LEU A 72 -0.11 -3.04 8.39
CA LEU A 72 0.67 -3.45 9.55
C LEU A 72 2.00 -4.07 9.10
N ASP A 73 3.10 -3.66 9.74
CA ASP A 73 4.40 -4.26 9.56
C ASP A 73 4.61 -5.42 10.54
N CYS A 74 5.25 -6.50 10.09
CA CYS A 74 5.49 -7.66 10.96
C CYS A 74 6.97 -8.01 11.09
N GLN A 75 7.35 -8.32 12.32
CA GLN A 75 8.67 -8.83 12.70
C GLN A 75 8.51 -10.15 13.49
N LEU A 76 9.61 -10.89 13.65
CA LEU A 76 9.64 -12.12 14.41
C LEU A 76 10.55 -11.96 15.63
N THR A 77 10.04 -12.28 16.82
CA THR A 77 10.83 -12.34 18.05
C THR A 77 11.70 -13.58 18.13
N ARG A 78 12.66 -13.61 19.05
CA ARG A 78 13.54 -14.78 19.31
C ARG A 78 12.75 -16.05 19.66
N ASP A 79 11.69 -15.92 20.45
CA ASP A 79 10.79 -17.03 20.81
C ASP A 79 9.73 -17.34 19.74
N GLY A 80 9.86 -16.73 18.53
CA GLY A 80 9.05 -17.05 17.37
C GLY A 80 7.64 -16.49 17.39
N VAL A 81 7.38 -15.40 18.09
CA VAL A 81 6.12 -14.67 18.08
C VAL A 81 6.12 -13.67 16.94
N VAL A 82 5.03 -13.62 16.14
CA VAL A 82 4.82 -12.59 15.12
C VAL A 82 4.32 -11.33 15.80
N VAL A 83 5.20 -10.33 15.89
CA VAL A 83 4.87 -9.03 16.49
C VAL A 83 4.64 -7.97 15.42
N VAL A 84 3.72 -7.05 15.69
CA VAL A 84 3.43 -5.92 14.82
C VAL A 84 4.40 -4.79 15.18
N SER A 85 5.39 -4.55 14.30
CA SER A 85 6.45 -3.55 14.47
C SER A 85 7.08 -3.20 13.14
N HIS A 86 7.31 -1.90 12.90
CA HIS A 86 7.90 -1.43 11.64
C HIS A 86 9.40 -1.73 11.59
N ASP A 87 10.14 -1.29 12.60
CA ASP A 87 11.61 -1.40 12.59
C ASP A 87 12.05 -2.74 13.10
N LYS A 88 13.13 -3.28 12.52
CA LYS A 88 13.84 -4.42 13.09
C LYS A 88 14.57 -4.00 14.36
N ASN A 89 15.30 -2.87 14.30
CA ASN A 89 16.00 -2.32 15.45
C ASN A 89 15.10 -1.34 16.22
N LEU A 90 14.97 -1.54 17.51
CA LEU A 90 14.03 -0.84 18.36
C LEU A 90 14.44 0.57 18.80
N SER A 91 15.62 1.07 18.37
CA SER A 91 16.14 2.39 18.81
C SER A 91 15.20 3.54 18.57
N ARG A 92 14.57 3.62 17.38
CA ARG A 92 13.63 4.69 17.05
C ARG A 92 12.38 4.60 17.91
N GLN A 93 11.80 3.40 17.97
CA GLN A 93 10.49 3.15 18.58
C GLN A 93 10.53 3.17 20.12
N SER A 94 11.60 2.66 20.74
CA SER A 94 11.68 2.49 22.20
C SER A 94 12.90 3.15 22.85
N GLY A 95 13.92 3.51 22.08
CA GLY A 95 15.22 3.93 22.60
C GLY A 95 16.19 2.78 22.89
N LEU A 96 15.73 1.51 22.83
CA LEU A 96 16.58 0.34 23.06
C LEU A 96 17.28 -0.06 21.76
N ASN A 97 18.62 -0.01 21.75
CA ASN A 97 19.38 -0.45 20.58
C ASN A 97 19.55 -1.98 20.58
N LYS A 98 18.47 -2.68 20.27
CA LYS A 98 18.41 -4.12 20.06
C LYS A 98 17.45 -4.44 18.91
N ASP A 99 17.70 -5.55 18.23
CA ASP A 99 16.82 -6.06 17.20
C ASP A 99 15.68 -6.89 17.83
N VAL A 100 14.50 -6.86 17.21
CA VAL A 100 13.31 -7.61 17.66
C VAL A 100 13.61 -9.11 17.78
N ASP A 101 14.35 -9.67 16.81
CA ASP A 101 14.72 -11.10 16.79
C ASP A 101 15.75 -11.52 17.85
N SER A 102 16.32 -10.56 18.58
CA SER A 102 17.20 -10.82 19.72
C SER A 102 16.48 -10.91 21.07
N LEU A 103 15.18 -10.62 21.11
CA LEU A 103 14.35 -10.55 22.32
C LEU A 103 13.17 -11.51 22.24
N ASP A 104 12.78 -12.08 23.38
CA ASP A 104 11.50 -12.77 23.51
C ASP A 104 10.36 -11.75 23.57
N PHE A 105 9.15 -12.15 23.20
CA PHE A 105 8.00 -11.22 23.18
C PHE A 105 7.80 -10.50 24.52
N LYS A 106 7.99 -11.20 25.64
CA LYS A 106 7.85 -10.63 27.00
C LYS A 106 8.96 -9.64 27.37
N GLU A 107 10.08 -9.66 26.66
CA GLU A 107 11.23 -8.76 26.87
C GLU A 107 11.16 -7.50 26.03
N LEU A 108 10.16 -7.40 25.10
CA LEU A 108 10.02 -6.24 24.25
C LEU A 108 9.75 -5.00 25.11
N PRO A 109 10.46 -3.88 24.81
CA PRO A 109 10.26 -2.63 25.53
C PRO A 109 8.94 -1.97 25.15
N LEU A 110 8.50 -1.02 25.97
CA LEU A 110 7.43 -0.11 25.60
C LEU A 110 7.90 0.86 24.52
N TYR A 111 7.00 1.32 23.66
CA TYR A 111 7.22 2.47 22.79
C TYR A 111 7.61 3.70 23.62
N LYS A 112 8.34 4.66 23.01
CA LYS A 112 8.51 6.01 23.55
C LYS A 112 7.12 6.64 23.76
N GLU A 113 7.05 7.67 24.60
CA GLU A 113 5.80 8.40 24.87
C GLU A 113 5.28 9.13 23.63
N GLU A 114 6.22 9.53 22.76
CA GLU A 114 5.96 10.18 21.49
C GLU A 114 6.84 9.60 20.39
N LEU A 115 6.30 9.52 19.17
CA LEU A 115 7.03 9.14 17.98
C LEU A 115 6.78 10.14 16.86
N GLU A 116 7.86 10.57 16.20
CA GLU A 116 7.74 11.40 15.02
C GLU A 116 7.07 10.63 13.89
N ILE A 117 6.11 11.30 13.22
CA ILE A 117 5.37 10.74 12.11
C ILE A 117 6.22 10.86 10.84
N TYR A 118 6.66 9.74 10.28
CA TYR A 118 7.61 9.70 9.16
C TYR A 118 7.15 10.53 7.95
N PHE A 119 5.86 10.49 7.61
CA PHE A 119 5.29 11.24 6.48
C PHE A 119 4.70 12.60 6.87
N SER A 120 4.97 13.07 8.08
CA SER A 120 4.63 14.41 8.56
C SER A 120 5.73 14.95 9.49
N PRO A 121 6.94 15.26 8.93
CA PRO A 121 8.09 15.69 9.74
C PRO A 121 7.76 16.85 10.67
N GLY A 122 8.27 16.77 11.91
CA GLY A 122 7.99 17.74 12.96
C GLY A 122 6.66 17.54 13.69
N HIS A 123 5.85 16.56 13.30
CA HIS A 123 4.64 16.15 14.01
C HIS A 123 4.88 14.85 14.76
N PHE A 124 4.31 14.74 15.95
CA PHE A 124 4.52 13.61 16.85
C PHE A 124 3.18 12.97 17.22
N ALA A 125 3.14 11.66 17.15
CA ALA A 125 2.02 10.86 17.65
C ALA A 125 2.25 10.50 19.12
N HIS A 126 1.17 10.48 19.88
CA HIS A 126 1.12 10.11 21.29
C HIS A 126 0.09 9.02 21.51
N GLY A 127 0.24 8.25 22.59
CA GLY A 127 -0.73 7.23 22.97
C GLY A 127 -0.56 6.77 24.40
N SER A 128 -1.63 6.26 24.98
CA SER A 128 -1.63 5.66 26.31
C SER A 128 -1.19 4.20 26.27
N ASP A 129 -1.47 3.48 25.18
CA ASP A 129 -1.02 2.12 24.94
C ASP A 129 0.32 2.15 24.22
N ARG A 130 1.36 1.72 24.94
CA ARG A 130 2.74 1.72 24.45
C ARG A 130 3.28 0.30 24.23
N HIS A 131 2.40 -0.70 24.26
CA HIS A 131 2.80 -2.09 24.09
C HIS A 131 2.90 -2.49 22.62
N MET A 132 3.94 -3.24 22.30
CA MET A 132 4.00 -3.98 21.03
C MET A 132 3.02 -5.16 21.11
N ILE A 133 2.29 -5.39 20.03
CA ILE A 133 1.19 -6.37 19.99
C ILE A 133 1.53 -7.53 19.07
N ARG A 134 0.91 -8.68 19.31
CA ARG A 134 1.00 -9.83 18.41
C ARG A 134 0.03 -9.66 17.24
N LEU A 135 0.43 -10.13 16.06
CA LEU A 135 -0.49 -10.19 14.91
C LEU A 135 -1.72 -11.06 15.21
N GLU A 136 -1.51 -12.14 15.98
CA GLU A 136 -2.58 -13.02 16.43
C GLU A 136 -3.66 -12.29 17.22
N ASP A 137 -3.27 -11.38 18.14
CA ASP A 137 -4.22 -10.59 18.95
C ASP A 137 -5.06 -9.65 18.07
N VAL A 138 -4.46 -9.11 17.01
CA VAL A 138 -5.18 -8.28 16.01
C VAL A 138 -6.20 -9.12 15.27
N PHE A 139 -5.79 -10.30 14.77
CA PHE A 139 -6.66 -11.20 14.01
C PHE A 139 -7.80 -11.74 14.86
N GLN A 140 -7.53 -12.09 16.10
CA GLN A 140 -8.57 -12.54 17.06
C GLN A 140 -9.58 -11.44 17.36
N LYS A 141 -9.09 -10.21 17.56
CA LYS A 141 -9.97 -9.09 17.96
C LYS A 141 -10.77 -8.52 16.80
N PHE A 142 -10.20 -8.54 15.59
CA PHE A 142 -10.80 -7.99 14.38
C PHE A 142 -10.83 -9.05 13.25
N PRO A 143 -11.57 -10.15 13.43
CA PRO A 143 -11.49 -11.32 12.55
C PRO A 143 -11.87 -11.03 11.09
N ARG A 144 -12.71 -10.03 10.85
CA ARG A 144 -13.18 -9.66 9.51
C ARG A 144 -12.53 -8.40 8.93
N MET A 145 -11.57 -7.78 9.66
CA MET A 145 -10.91 -6.57 9.20
C MET A 145 -9.83 -6.89 8.17
N PRO A 146 -9.95 -6.43 6.91
CA PRO A 146 -8.91 -6.61 5.90
C PRO A 146 -7.59 -6.03 6.37
N THR A 147 -6.50 -6.74 6.12
CA THR A 147 -5.19 -6.33 6.63
C THR A 147 -4.10 -6.53 5.58
N ILE A 148 -3.35 -5.47 5.27
CA ILE A 148 -2.11 -5.53 4.53
C ILE A 148 -1.02 -5.87 5.54
N VAL A 149 -0.29 -6.97 5.30
CA VAL A 149 0.86 -7.38 6.11
C VAL A 149 2.12 -7.16 5.30
N GLU A 150 2.93 -6.18 5.73
CA GLU A 150 4.20 -5.89 5.08
C GLU A 150 5.34 -6.73 5.68
N ILE A 151 6.04 -7.45 4.80
CA ILE A 151 7.24 -8.23 5.13
C ILE A 151 8.47 -7.54 4.52
N LYS A 152 9.29 -6.94 5.38
CA LYS A 152 10.48 -6.18 4.94
C LYS A 152 11.74 -7.03 4.85
N GLU A 153 11.82 -8.10 5.63
CA GLU A 153 12.99 -8.97 5.71
C GLU A 153 12.75 -10.36 5.14
N LYS A 154 13.81 -10.96 4.60
CA LYS A 154 13.78 -12.32 4.08
C LYS A 154 13.86 -13.32 5.22
N ASN A 155 12.82 -13.40 6.03
CA ASN A 155 12.66 -14.36 7.11
C ASN A 155 11.59 -15.39 6.74
N GLU A 156 11.99 -16.62 6.43
CA GLU A 156 11.07 -17.68 6.00
C GLU A 156 10.14 -18.11 7.14
N GLU A 157 10.64 -18.16 8.37
CA GLU A 157 9.84 -18.53 9.52
C GLU A 157 8.73 -17.50 9.77
N LEU A 158 9.04 -16.20 9.71
CA LEU A 158 8.04 -15.13 9.78
C LEU A 158 6.97 -15.30 8.72
N ILE A 159 7.38 -15.52 7.45
CA ILE A 159 6.43 -15.68 6.32
C ILE A 159 5.50 -16.87 6.56
N HIS A 160 6.04 -18.02 6.96
CA HIS A 160 5.23 -19.22 7.26
C HIS A 160 4.29 -19.01 8.44
N LYS A 161 4.73 -18.35 9.51
CA LYS A 161 3.89 -18.05 10.67
C LYS A 161 2.74 -17.11 10.31
N VAL A 162 3.00 -16.03 9.56
CA VAL A 162 1.93 -15.14 9.07
C VAL A 162 0.95 -15.89 8.16
N ALA A 163 1.45 -16.73 7.24
CA ALA A 163 0.61 -17.56 6.37
C ALA A 163 -0.29 -18.51 7.18
N ASN A 164 0.26 -19.13 8.22
CA ASN A 164 -0.48 -20.05 9.09
C ASN A 164 -1.51 -19.30 9.94
N LEU A 165 -1.17 -18.13 10.48
CA LEU A 165 -2.14 -17.28 11.18
C LEU A 165 -3.31 -16.89 10.27
N ALA A 166 -3.03 -16.47 9.03
CA ALA A 166 -4.08 -16.12 8.08
C ALA A 166 -5.03 -17.30 7.80
N ARG A 167 -4.51 -18.53 7.70
CA ARG A 167 -5.32 -19.74 7.52
C ARG A 167 -6.10 -20.10 8.80
N SER A 168 -5.45 -20.09 9.96
CA SER A 168 -6.07 -20.50 11.22
C SER A 168 -7.25 -19.61 11.63
N PHE A 169 -7.23 -18.35 11.22
CA PHE A 169 -8.31 -17.39 11.43
C PHE A 169 -9.26 -17.26 10.23
N ASP A 170 -9.15 -18.13 9.22
CA ASP A 170 -9.98 -18.12 7.99
C ASP A 170 -10.02 -16.75 7.31
N ARG A 171 -8.85 -16.16 7.11
CA ARG A 171 -8.73 -14.80 6.56
C ARG A 171 -7.73 -14.65 5.44
N SER A 172 -7.39 -15.74 4.74
CA SER A 172 -6.46 -15.71 3.61
C SER A 172 -6.90 -14.71 2.53
N GLU A 173 -8.19 -14.64 2.21
CA GLU A 173 -8.71 -13.75 1.16
C GLU A 173 -8.72 -12.26 1.52
N ILE A 174 -8.70 -11.93 2.82
CA ILE A 174 -8.71 -10.56 3.33
C ILE A 174 -7.39 -10.13 3.97
N THR A 175 -6.35 -10.97 3.89
CA THR A 175 -4.98 -10.65 4.31
C THR A 175 -4.09 -10.51 3.08
N ILE A 176 -3.53 -9.33 2.87
CA ILE A 176 -2.81 -8.97 1.66
C ILE A 176 -1.30 -9.02 1.93
N TRP A 177 -0.57 -9.78 1.12
CA TRP A 177 0.88 -9.75 1.14
C TRP A 177 1.43 -8.47 0.54
N ALA A 178 2.25 -7.73 1.30
CA ALA A 178 3.03 -6.60 0.83
C ALA A 178 4.52 -6.81 1.07
N SER A 179 5.34 -6.43 0.12
CA SER A 179 6.80 -6.33 0.23
C SER A 179 7.36 -5.54 -0.93
N GLU A 180 8.35 -4.72 -0.68
CA GLU A 180 9.10 -4.03 -1.73
C GLU A 180 9.96 -5.00 -2.57
N LYS A 181 10.40 -6.12 -1.97
CA LYS A 181 11.38 -7.06 -2.54
C LYS A 181 10.72 -8.25 -3.23
N ASN A 182 11.04 -8.43 -4.50
CA ASN A 182 10.52 -9.53 -5.32
C ASN A 182 10.86 -10.93 -4.75
N SER A 183 12.06 -11.08 -4.16
CA SER A 183 12.50 -12.32 -3.55
C SER A 183 11.68 -12.72 -2.32
N ILE A 184 11.22 -11.73 -1.54
CA ILE A 184 10.32 -11.94 -0.40
C ILE A 184 8.92 -12.27 -0.90
N MET A 185 8.36 -11.47 -1.80
CA MET A 185 7.01 -11.68 -2.34
C MET A 185 6.85 -13.07 -2.98
N LYS A 186 7.89 -13.57 -3.67
CA LYS A 186 7.87 -14.93 -4.21
C LYS A 186 7.68 -15.99 -3.11
N LYS A 187 8.31 -15.82 -1.94
CA LYS A 187 8.18 -16.72 -0.79
C LYS A 187 6.82 -16.57 -0.11
N CYS A 188 6.33 -15.35 0.05
CA CYS A 188 5.00 -15.05 0.58
C CYS A 188 3.91 -15.77 -0.24
N LYS A 189 3.97 -15.61 -1.56
CA LYS A 189 3.04 -16.26 -2.48
C LYS A 189 3.13 -17.80 -2.45
N ALA A 190 4.33 -18.35 -2.27
CA ALA A 190 4.51 -19.80 -2.12
C ALA A 190 3.97 -20.31 -0.77
N ALA A 191 4.12 -19.54 0.31
CA ALA A 191 3.66 -19.92 1.63
C ALA A 191 2.12 -19.89 1.74
N ASN A 192 1.44 -18.91 1.13
CA ASN A 192 -0.01 -18.87 1.04
C ASN A 192 -0.46 -18.21 -0.28
N PRO A 193 -0.77 -19.01 -1.32
CA PRO A 193 -1.17 -18.51 -2.63
C PRO A 193 -2.60 -17.92 -2.68
N GLU A 194 -3.44 -18.17 -1.66
CA GLU A 194 -4.80 -17.64 -1.56
C GLU A 194 -4.80 -16.15 -1.17
N MET A 195 -3.76 -15.73 -0.45
CA MET A 195 -3.63 -14.33 -0.05
C MET A 195 -3.34 -13.43 -1.27
N PRO A 196 -4.14 -12.37 -1.49
CA PRO A 196 -3.84 -11.36 -2.50
C PRO A 196 -2.45 -10.75 -2.31
N THR A 197 -1.80 -10.38 -3.40
CA THR A 197 -0.45 -9.80 -3.37
C THR A 197 -0.43 -8.38 -3.91
N ALA A 198 0.44 -7.55 -3.35
CA ALA A 198 0.78 -6.24 -3.88
C ALA A 198 1.94 -6.30 -4.87
N PHE A 199 2.09 -5.27 -5.70
CA PHE A 199 3.26 -5.12 -6.56
C PHE A 199 4.51 -4.86 -5.71
N THR A 200 5.62 -5.46 -6.11
CA THR A 200 6.95 -5.09 -5.64
C THR A 200 7.51 -3.94 -6.48
N ILE A 201 8.61 -3.32 -6.05
CA ILE A 201 9.26 -2.24 -6.82
C ILE A 201 9.62 -2.71 -8.24
N LEU A 202 10.28 -3.86 -8.38
CA LEU A 202 10.63 -4.40 -9.69
C LEU A 202 9.40 -4.69 -10.56
N ARG A 203 8.34 -5.19 -9.96
CA ARG A 203 7.09 -5.45 -10.68
C ARG A 203 6.43 -4.16 -11.16
N SER A 204 6.45 -3.12 -10.35
CA SER A 204 5.96 -1.78 -10.73
C SER A 204 6.73 -1.21 -11.91
N ILE A 205 8.07 -1.31 -11.89
CA ILE A 205 8.93 -0.87 -13.01
C ILE A 205 8.59 -1.66 -14.27
N TRP A 206 8.40 -2.98 -14.16
CA TRP A 206 8.04 -3.84 -15.29
C TRP A 206 6.68 -3.47 -15.90
N ILE A 207 5.68 -3.19 -15.08
CA ILE A 207 4.35 -2.74 -15.53
C ILE A 207 4.44 -1.39 -16.26
N LEU A 208 5.23 -0.46 -15.74
CA LEU A 208 5.50 0.82 -16.42
C LEU A 208 6.16 0.62 -17.79
N LEU A 209 7.17 -0.24 -17.86
CA LEU A 209 7.83 -0.57 -19.12
C LEU A 209 6.85 -1.15 -20.14
N LEU A 210 6.05 -2.13 -19.75
CA LEU A 210 5.03 -2.73 -20.59
C LEU A 210 3.98 -1.71 -21.05
N TYR A 211 3.59 -0.78 -20.18
CA TYR A 211 2.67 0.30 -20.53
C TYR A 211 3.24 1.20 -21.63
N TYR A 212 4.47 1.67 -21.49
CA TYR A 212 5.10 2.55 -22.49
C TYR A 212 5.48 1.83 -23.78
N LEU A 213 5.74 0.54 -23.74
CA LEU A 213 5.92 -0.29 -24.91
C LEU A 213 4.59 -0.69 -25.58
N GLY A 214 3.42 -0.37 -25.00
CA GLY A 214 2.12 -0.77 -25.52
C GLY A 214 1.80 -2.26 -25.36
N LEU A 215 2.58 -2.99 -24.56
CA LEU A 215 2.44 -4.43 -24.33
C LEU A 215 1.54 -4.77 -23.13
N LEU A 216 1.30 -3.80 -22.24
CA LEU A 216 0.54 -4.02 -21.01
C LEU A 216 -0.84 -4.68 -21.20
N PRO A 217 -1.62 -4.34 -22.24
CA PRO A 217 -2.92 -4.99 -22.47
C PRO A 217 -2.86 -6.49 -22.73
N PHE A 218 -1.70 -7.00 -23.20
CA PHE A 218 -1.56 -8.37 -23.65
C PHE A 218 -0.93 -9.31 -22.62
N VAL A 219 -0.56 -8.81 -21.44
CA VAL A 219 0.07 -9.61 -20.38
C VAL A 219 -0.85 -9.79 -19.20
N SER A 220 -0.73 -10.92 -18.50
CA SER A 220 -1.48 -11.18 -17.27
C SER A 220 -0.89 -10.41 -16.08
N ILE A 221 -1.76 -9.92 -15.18
CA ILE A 221 -1.41 -9.29 -13.92
C ILE A 221 -2.07 -10.09 -12.79
N PRO A 222 -1.32 -10.98 -12.13
CA PRO A 222 -1.86 -11.79 -11.04
C PRO A 222 -2.00 -11.01 -9.72
N GLU A 223 -1.22 -9.94 -9.54
CA GLU A 223 -1.26 -9.10 -8.35
C GLU A 223 -2.58 -8.33 -8.28
N LYS A 224 -3.05 -8.04 -7.04
CA LYS A 224 -4.34 -7.40 -6.78
C LYS A 224 -4.22 -5.98 -6.26
N PHE A 225 -3.06 -5.58 -5.75
CA PHE A 225 -2.83 -4.26 -5.18
C PHE A 225 -1.59 -3.59 -5.79
N PHE A 226 -1.73 -2.31 -6.11
CA PHE A 226 -0.63 -1.45 -6.53
C PHE A 226 -0.55 -0.27 -5.57
N PHE A 227 0.55 -0.20 -4.82
CA PHE A 227 0.85 0.92 -3.93
C PHE A 227 1.70 1.95 -4.65
N CYS A 228 1.25 3.18 -4.67
CA CYS A 228 1.84 4.28 -5.41
C CYS A 228 1.96 5.52 -4.51
N PHE A 229 2.93 6.39 -4.77
CA PHE A 229 3.10 7.64 -4.02
C PHE A 229 2.89 8.86 -4.94
N LEU A 230 2.43 9.97 -4.37
CA LEU A 230 2.32 11.23 -5.09
C LEU A 230 3.65 11.99 -5.13
N PRO A 231 3.95 12.75 -6.22
CA PRO A 231 5.13 13.60 -6.26
C PRO A 231 5.18 14.65 -5.15
N THR A 232 4.02 15.06 -4.66
CA THR A 232 3.88 16.09 -3.61
C THR A 232 4.50 15.68 -2.28
N ILE A 233 4.44 14.38 -1.91
CA ILE A 233 5.03 13.92 -0.65
C ILE A 233 6.56 13.89 -0.66
N ILE A 234 7.18 13.79 -1.83
CA ILE A 234 8.65 13.68 -1.96
C ILE A 234 9.37 14.91 -1.39
N ASN A 235 8.81 16.10 -1.58
CA ASN A 235 9.43 17.35 -1.15
C ASN A 235 8.98 17.82 0.25
N ARG A 236 7.99 17.14 0.84
CA ARG A 236 7.43 17.47 2.15
C ARG A 236 7.81 16.49 3.25
N THR A 237 8.40 15.36 2.88
CA THR A 237 8.73 14.28 3.79
C THR A 237 10.20 13.86 3.63
N TYR A 238 10.65 12.92 4.45
CA TYR A 238 11.98 12.32 4.32
C TYR A 238 12.08 11.30 3.17
N PHE A 239 10.96 10.98 2.56
CA PHE A 239 10.86 10.01 1.47
C PHE A 239 11.15 10.65 0.10
N PRO A 240 11.77 9.96 -0.86
CA PRO A 240 12.43 8.66 -0.73
C PRO A 240 13.92 8.75 -0.40
N PHE A 241 14.54 9.92 -0.54
CA PHE A 241 15.97 10.10 -0.39
C PHE A 241 16.31 11.27 0.54
N PRO A 242 17.43 11.20 1.28
CA PRO A 242 17.90 12.31 2.11
C PRO A 242 18.49 13.47 1.28
N CYS A 243 18.69 13.30 -0.04
CA CYS A 243 19.33 14.27 -0.92
C CYS A 243 18.32 15.06 -1.76
N GLY A 244 18.32 16.39 -1.63
CA GLY A 244 17.33 17.27 -2.25
C GLY A 244 17.23 17.20 -3.78
N TRP A 245 18.37 17.10 -4.51
CA TRP A 245 18.33 17.01 -5.98
C TRP A 245 17.75 15.67 -6.47
N MET A 246 18.03 14.58 -5.74
CA MET A 246 17.46 13.26 -6.04
C MET A 246 15.93 13.27 -5.82
N ASN A 247 15.46 13.96 -4.78
CA ASN A 247 14.02 14.12 -4.53
C ASN A 247 13.37 14.94 -5.64
N GLN A 248 13.97 16.04 -6.10
CA GLN A 248 13.44 16.80 -7.23
C GLN A 248 13.34 15.96 -8.50
N LEU A 249 14.40 15.20 -8.83
CA LEU A 249 14.37 14.28 -9.97
C LEU A 249 13.27 13.22 -9.82
N SER A 250 13.16 12.62 -8.64
CA SER A 250 12.11 11.63 -8.33
C SER A 250 10.71 12.21 -8.46
N ALA A 251 10.48 13.45 -8.02
CA ALA A 251 9.20 14.12 -8.15
C ALA A 251 8.84 14.36 -9.64
N VAL A 252 9.80 14.80 -10.45
CA VAL A 252 9.61 14.97 -11.90
C VAL A 252 9.32 13.63 -12.58
N VAL A 253 10.12 12.59 -12.31
CA VAL A 253 9.91 11.24 -12.87
C VAL A 253 8.54 10.69 -12.48
N THR A 254 8.17 10.78 -11.20
CA THR A 254 6.86 10.32 -10.71
C THR A 254 5.73 11.07 -11.41
N LYS A 255 5.79 12.40 -11.48
CA LYS A 255 4.76 13.23 -12.11
C LYS A 255 4.56 12.88 -13.59
N TRP A 256 5.63 12.72 -14.34
CA TRP A 256 5.56 12.57 -15.80
C TRP A 256 5.46 11.12 -16.27
N ILE A 257 5.99 10.17 -15.50
CA ILE A 257 6.07 8.77 -15.91
C ILE A 257 5.03 7.91 -15.18
N ILE A 258 4.87 8.07 -13.86
CA ILE A 258 4.01 7.20 -13.05
C ILE A 258 2.56 7.72 -13.01
N MET A 259 2.35 9.04 -12.85
CA MET A 259 1.02 9.65 -12.70
C MET A 259 0.26 9.72 -14.04
N ARG A 260 -0.02 8.55 -14.63
CA ARG A 260 -0.78 8.42 -15.89
C ARG A 260 -2.18 7.90 -15.61
N LYS A 261 -3.17 8.78 -15.75
CA LYS A 261 -4.58 8.42 -15.52
C LYS A 261 -5.01 7.19 -16.31
N SER A 262 -4.54 7.05 -17.57
CA SER A 262 -4.83 5.88 -18.41
C SER A 262 -4.21 4.59 -17.90
N LEU A 263 -3.03 4.63 -17.28
CA LEU A 263 -2.43 3.48 -16.63
C LEU A 263 -3.24 3.06 -15.39
N ILE A 264 -3.53 4.03 -14.52
CA ILE A 264 -4.31 3.79 -13.29
C ILE A 264 -5.68 3.21 -13.63
N GLN A 265 -6.37 3.80 -14.61
CA GLN A 265 -7.67 3.32 -15.07
C GLN A 265 -7.56 1.89 -15.63
N HIS A 266 -6.57 1.61 -16.48
CA HIS A 266 -6.36 0.27 -17.04
C HIS A 266 -6.14 -0.78 -15.94
N LEU A 267 -5.31 -0.47 -14.91
CA LEU A 267 -5.07 -1.36 -13.78
C LEU A 267 -6.37 -1.62 -13.01
N ARG A 268 -7.14 -0.59 -12.72
CA ARG A 268 -8.43 -0.71 -12.03
C ARG A 268 -9.45 -1.53 -12.83
N ASP A 269 -9.57 -1.27 -14.12
CA ASP A 269 -10.48 -2.02 -15.00
C ASP A 269 -10.09 -3.50 -15.10
N ARG A 270 -8.85 -3.84 -14.74
CA ARG A 270 -8.37 -5.23 -14.58
C ARG A 270 -8.52 -5.79 -13.17
N GLY A 271 -9.13 -5.02 -12.26
CA GLY A 271 -9.35 -5.41 -10.86
C GLY A 271 -8.16 -5.18 -9.94
N VAL A 272 -7.08 -4.51 -10.40
CA VAL A 272 -5.98 -4.10 -9.52
C VAL A 272 -6.39 -2.87 -8.73
N GLN A 273 -6.35 -2.96 -7.41
CA GLN A 273 -6.68 -1.85 -6.52
C GLN A 273 -5.48 -0.93 -6.37
N VAL A 274 -5.65 0.34 -6.75
CA VAL A 274 -4.58 1.36 -6.70
C VAL A 274 -4.75 2.20 -5.45
N LEU A 275 -3.82 2.08 -4.50
CA LEU A 275 -3.77 2.88 -3.27
C LEU A 275 -2.58 3.83 -3.31
N PHE A 276 -2.85 5.10 -3.06
CA PHE A 276 -1.78 6.08 -2.84
C PHE A 276 -1.40 6.16 -1.36
N TRP A 277 -0.10 6.12 -1.08
CA TRP A 277 0.50 6.11 0.26
C TRP A 277 1.69 7.09 0.36
N CYS A 278 2.12 7.62 1.47
CA CYS A 278 1.25 7.86 2.61
C CYS A 278 0.78 9.31 2.52
N LEU A 279 -0.51 9.52 2.40
CA LEU A 279 -1.08 10.85 2.18
C LEU A 279 -1.77 11.33 3.46
N ASN A 280 -1.48 12.57 3.87
CA ASN A 280 -1.91 13.10 5.14
C ASN A 280 -2.65 14.44 5.03
N GLU A 281 -2.84 14.95 3.81
CA GLU A 281 -3.51 16.23 3.56
C GLU A 281 -4.69 16.09 2.61
N GLU A 282 -5.75 16.86 2.84
CA GLU A 282 -6.99 16.84 2.05
C GLU A 282 -6.72 17.11 0.55
N SER A 283 -5.78 18.02 0.26
CA SER A 283 -5.35 18.32 -1.11
C SER A 283 -4.76 17.12 -1.85
N ASP A 284 -4.02 16.25 -1.12
CA ASP A 284 -3.45 15.03 -1.69
C ASP A 284 -4.51 13.95 -1.90
N PHE A 285 -5.47 13.83 -0.98
CA PHE A 285 -6.62 12.93 -1.14
C PHE A 285 -7.38 13.27 -2.42
N GLU A 286 -7.64 14.56 -2.64
CA GLU A 286 -8.31 15.03 -3.85
C GLU A 286 -7.55 14.68 -5.12
N VAL A 287 -6.23 14.89 -5.14
CA VAL A 287 -5.38 14.54 -6.29
C VAL A 287 -5.40 13.04 -6.55
N ALA A 288 -5.27 12.22 -5.51
CA ALA A 288 -5.27 10.76 -5.62
C ALA A 288 -6.59 10.24 -6.22
N PHE A 289 -7.73 10.66 -5.68
CA PHE A 289 -9.05 10.24 -6.19
C PHE A 289 -9.33 10.78 -7.59
N ASN A 290 -8.88 12.00 -7.93
CA ASN A 290 -9.00 12.56 -9.28
C ASN A 290 -8.12 11.82 -10.31
N LEU A 291 -7.01 11.22 -9.88
CA LEU A 291 -6.20 10.32 -10.72
C LEU A 291 -6.89 8.96 -10.92
N GLY A 292 -7.87 8.63 -10.10
CA GLY A 292 -8.61 7.37 -10.17
C GLY A 292 -8.15 6.34 -9.13
N ALA A 293 -7.62 6.76 -7.99
CA ALA A 293 -7.30 5.84 -6.89
C ALA A 293 -8.51 4.99 -6.48
N SER A 294 -8.27 3.74 -6.10
CA SER A 294 -9.26 2.90 -5.41
C SER A 294 -9.40 3.34 -3.95
N GLY A 295 -8.30 3.82 -3.35
CA GLY A 295 -8.25 4.30 -1.99
C GLY A 295 -6.96 5.04 -1.68
N VAL A 296 -6.89 5.52 -0.45
CA VAL A 296 -5.74 6.24 0.10
C VAL A 296 -5.31 5.55 1.39
N MET A 297 -4.00 5.40 1.56
CA MET A 297 -3.38 4.98 2.81
C MET A 297 -2.85 6.22 3.52
N THR A 298 -3.22 6.39 4.79
CA THR A 298 -2.95 7.60 5.57
C THR A 298 -2.53 7.29 7.01
N ASP A 299 -1.73 8.17 7.60
CA ASP A 299 -1.45 8.18 9.05
C ASP A 299 -2.62 8.78 9.84
N PHE A 300 -3.51 9.56 9.18
CA PHE A 300 -4.61 10.28 9.81
C PHE A 300 -5.98 9.78 9.32
N PRO A 301 -6.45 8.63 9.80
CA PRO A 301 -7.74 8.05 9.37
C PRO A 301 -8.93 8.98 9.60
N THR A 302 -8.94 9.80 10.67
CA THR A 302 -9.99 10.79 10.93
C THR A 302 -10.07 11.83 9.83
N ALA A 303 -8.93 12.36 9.37
CA ALA A 303 -8.88 13.38 8.31
C ALA A 303 -9.40 12.83 6.98
N LEU A 304 -8.97 11.61 6.62
CA LEU A 304 -9.44 10.97 5.39
C LEU A 304 -10.92 10.61 5.48
N ARG A 305 -11.41 10.12 6.62
CA ARG A 305 -12.85 9.82 6.80
C ARG A 305 -13.69 11.08 6.65
N HIS A 306 -13.29 12.18 7.29
CA HIS A 306 -13.99 13.46 7.14
C HIS A 306 -14.06 13.93 5.67
N TYR A 307 -12.95 13.79 4.93
CA TYR A 307 -12.92 14.08 3.50
C TYR A 307 -13.88 13.20 2.69
N LEU A 308 -13.94 11.90 2.97
CA LEU A 308 -14.81 10.96 2.27
C LEU A 308 -16.29 11.26 2.56
N ASP A 309 -16.64 11.46 3.84
CA ASP A 309 -18.01 11.78 4.26
C ASP A 309 -18.50 13.09 3.61
N LYS A 310 -17.67 14.13 3.55
CA LYS A 310 -17.97 15.40 2.87
C LYS A 310 -18.20 15.24 1.36
N LYS A 311 -17.60 14.23 0.71
CA LYS A 311 -17.83 13.95 -0.72
C LYS A 311 -19.05 13.09 -0.97
N GLU A 312 -19.50 12.30 0.01
CA GLU A 312 -20.72 11.50 -0.08
C GLU A 312 -21.98 12.32 0.21
N GLU A 313 -21.86 13.48 0.91
CA GLU A 313 -22.99 14.38 1.10
C GLU A 313 -23.48 14.93 -0.27
N PRO A 314 -24.79 14.81 -0.57
CA PRO A 314 -25.33 15.41 -1.78
C PRO A 314 -25.07 16.92 -1.77
N ARG A 315 -24.39 17.45 -2.78
CA ARG A 315 -24.25 18.90 -2.96
C ARG A 315 -25.65 19.50 -2.93
N ALA A 316 -25.95 20.30 -1.90
CA ALA A 316 -27.18 21.07 -1.87
C ALA A 316 -27.31 21.83 -3.20
N PRO A 317 -28.50 21.86 -3.83
CA PRO A 317 -28.69 22.60 -5.08
C PRO A 317 -28.25 24.04 -4.85
N ALA A 318 -27.36 24.54 -5.71
CA ALA A 318 -26.92 25.92 -5.68
C ALA A 318 -28.18 26.80 -5.64
N SER A 319 -28.34 27.56 -4.56
CA SER A 319 -29.42 28.54 -4.44
C SER A 319 -29.27 29.52 -5.61
N SER A 320 -30.15 29.43 -6.59
CA SER A 320 -30.27 30.41 -7.65
C SER A 320 -30.70 31.74 -7.01
N THR A 321 -29.72 32.61 -6.82
CA THR A 321 -29.98 34.05 -6.60
C THR A 321 -29.94 34.78 -7.93
#